data_6a142bc80adec789ce5adf6cc6448b50
#
_entry.id   6a142bc80adec789ce5adf6cc6448b50
#
_cell.length_a   1.000
_cell.length_b   1.000
_cell.length_c   1.000
_cell.angle_alpha   90.00
_cell.angle_beta   90.00
_cell.angle_gamma   90.00
#
_symmetry.space_group_name_H-M   'P 1'
#
loop_
_entity.id
_entity.type
_entity.pdbx_description
1 polymer ?
#
loop_
_entity_poly.entity_id
_entity_poly.type
_entity_poly.pdbx_seq_one_letter_code
_entity_poly.pdbx_strand_id
1 'polypeptide(L)'
;FLLRRQRQMCIRDRRNISPNELQKVIDLGETGIEIKDIYKRKYLHKELFSHLIGKVDIDNDGVSGMEKSFNTLLNNQNENDIISSVDTRIQHIVRDEILDSMKLYKATGGSGLVMEVNTGEILSMVSLPDFDPNNKNFDENSTFNKNTLGVYEFGSVMKIFTTAIGIEENIFKPNTLYEIDDYIYVGEHKVHDVHRPCETEKCTVEEIFVHSSNVGTISMIRDIGPELQKNYLYDLGLLNQVMVNLPERAEPLIPDPWRMVN
;
A
#
# COMPACT_ATOMS: atom_id res chain seq x y z
N PHE A 1 23.02 46.53 -42.65
CA PHE A 1 22.08 46.55 -41.49
C PHE A 1 21.57 45.12 -41.27
N LEU A 2 22.21 44.41 -40.41
CA LEU A 2 21.75 43.10 -39.92
C LEU A 2 20.75 43.34 -38.83
N LEU A 3 19.45 43.27 -39.13
CA LEU A 3 18.38 43.15 -38.15
C LEU A 3 18.58 41.83 -37.39
N ARG A 4 19.17 41.88 -36.21
CA ARG A 4 19.07 40.79 -35.22
C ARG A 4 17.59 40.64 -34.93
N ARG A 5 16.98 39.59 -35.47
CA ARG A 5 15.72 39.06 -34.93
C ARG A 5 16.00 38.67 -33.46
N GLN A 6 15.61 39.53 -32.54
CA GLN A 6 15.49 39.11 -31.15
C GLN A 6 14.54 37.92 -31.15
N ARG A 7 15.05 36.75 -30.86
CA ARG A 7 14.18 35.62 -30.50
C ARG A 7 13.46 36.07 -29.25
N GLN A 8 12.18 36.34 -29.38
CA GLN A 8 11.29 36.51 -28.22
C GLN A 8 11.30 35.17 -27.47
N MET A 9 12.09 35.06 -26.43
CA MET A 9 11.99 33.97 -25.49
C MET A 9 10.77 34.29 -24.61
N CYS A 10 9.68 33.55 -24.80
CA CYS A 10 8.57 33.60 -23.85
C CYS A 10 9.06 33.05 -22.51
N ILE A 11 9.24 33.94 -21.55
CA ILE A 11 9.61 33.57 -20.18
C ILE A 11 8.33 33.47 -19.39
N ARG A 12 8.09 32.33 -18.75
CA ARG A 12 7.03 32.20 -17.75
C ARG A 12 7.52 32.79 -16.43
N ASP A 13 7.16 34.04 -16.17
CA ASP A 13 7.64 34.75 -14.99
C ASP A 13 6.91 34.35 -13.71
N ARG A 14 5.63 34.06 -13.80
CA ARG A 14 4.80 33.68 -12.64
C ARG A 14 3.65 32.75 -13.02
N ARG A 15 3.38 31.75 -12.17
CA ARG A 15 2.22 30.86 -12.27
C ARG A 15 1.26 31.11 -11.09
N ASN A 16 -0.01 30.76 -11.26
CA ASN A 16 -1.05 30.83 -10.21
C ASN A 16 -1.21 32.23 -9.61
N ILE A 17 -1.46 33.23 -10.46
CA ILE A 17 -1.75 34.61 -10.03
C ILE A 17 -3.18 34.65 -9.48
N SER A 18 -3.37 35.27 -8.34
CA SER A 18 -4.72 35.53 -7.81
C SER A 18 -5.45 36.61 -8.64
N PRO A 19 -6.79 36.63 -8.64
CA PRO A 19 -7.55 37.68 -9.34
C PRO A 19 -7.11 39.12 -9.00
N ASN A 20 -6.78 39.37 -7.74
CA ASN A 20 -6.30 40.67 -7.29
C ASN A 20 -4.89 41.01 -7.82
N GLU A 21 -4.02 40.02 -7.94
CA GLU A 21 -2.69 40.22 -8.54
C GLU A 21 -2.81 40.34 -10.07
N LEU A 22 -3.72 39.60 -10.70
CA LEU A 22 -4.02 39.74 -12.11
C LEU A 22 -4.46 41.15 -12.47
N GLN A 23 -5.40 41.73 -11.69
CA GLN A 23 -5.84 43.11 -11.90
C GLN A 23 -4.68 44.09 -11.86
N LYS A 24 -3.77 43.96 -10.91
CA LYS A 24 -2.58 44.82 -10.82
C LYS A 24 -1.67 44.69 -12.03
N VAL A 25 -1.55 43.48 -12.60
CA VAL A 25 -0.77 43.24 -13.84
C VAL A 25 -1.45 43.90 -15.03
N ILE A 26 -2.76 43.79 -15.14
CA ILE A 26 -3.55 44.44 -16.22
C ILE A 26 -3.44 45.97 -16.11
N ASP A 27 -3.48 46.52 -14.91
CA ASP A 27 -3.38 47.95 -14.65
C ASP A 27 -2.02 48.56 -15.06
N LEU A 28 -0.96 47.72 -15.22
CA LEU A 28 0.33 48.15 -15.74
C LEU A 28 0.29 48.51 -17.24
N GLY A 29 -0.70 48.01 -17.97
CA GLY A 29 -0.90 48.32 -19.39
C GLY A 29 0.20 47.84 -20.31
N GLU A 30 1.06 46.86 -19.90
CA GLU A 30 2.17 46.34 -20.67
C GLU A 30 1.69 45.36 -21.74
N THR A 31 1.91 45.72 -23.02
CA THR A 31 1.46 44.90 -24.16
C THR A 31 2.28 43.61 -24.39
N GLY A 32 3.41 43.48 -23.72
CA GLY A 32 4.28 42.30 -23.81
C GLY A 32 3.90 41.17 -22.81
N ILE A 33 2.88 41.39 -21.95
CA ILE A 33 2.45 40.41 -20.99
C ILE A 33 1.30 39.59 -21.57
N GLU A 34 1.52 38.28 -21.70
CA GLU A 34 0.51 37.31 -22.09
C GLU A 34 -0.08 36.64 -20.84
N ILE A 35 -1.38 36.71 -20.69
CA ILE A 35 -2.12 36.07 -19.58
C ILE A 35 -2.80 34.83 -20.16
N LYS A 36 -2.60 33.69 -19.49
CA LYS A 36 -3.24 32.42 -19.86
C LYS A 36 -4.01 31.88 -18.68
N ASP A 37 -5.25 31.50 -18.93
CA ASP A 37 -6.03 30.72 -17.97
C ASP A 37 -5.44 29.33 -17.82
N ILE A 38 -5.32 28.88 -16.59
CA ILE A 38 -4.86 27.54 -16.26
C ILE A 38 -5.82 26.90 -15.29
N TYR A 39 -6.06 25.61 -15.48
CA TYR A 39 -6.75 24.80 -14.49
C TYR A 39 -5.78 24.42 -13.38
N LYS A 40 -6.27 24.48 -12.14
CA LYS A 40 -5.50 24.06 -10.97
C LYS A 40 -6.24 22.97 -10.26
N ARG A 41 -5.56 21.84 -10.05
CA ARG A 41 -6.07 20.75 -9.23
C ARG A 41 -6.22 21.21 -7.78
N LYS A 42 -7.35 20.87 -7.15
CA LYS A 42 -7.63 21.18 -5.75
C LYS A 42 -8.14 19.93 -5.04
N TYR A 43 -7.46 19.52 -4.01
CA TYR A 43 -7.79 18.35 -3.21
C TYR A 43 -8.63 18.78 -2.01
N LEU A 44 -9.96 18.55 -2.08
CA LEU A 44 -10.93 19.06 -1.10
C LEU A 44 -10.77 18.39 0.27
N HIS A 45 -10.41 17.11 0.28
CA HIS A 45 -10.22 16.32 1.50
C HIS A 45 -8.77 16.33 2.01
N LYS A 46 -7.91 17.14 1.44
CA LYS A 46 -6.51 17.34 1.85
C LYS A 46 -5.78 15.99 2.01
N GLU A 47 -5.25 15.72 3.23
CA GLU A 47 -4.46 14.53 3.55
C GLU A 47 -5.25 13.22 3.51
N LEU A 48 -6.58 13.25 3.69
CA LEU A 48 -7.40 12.05 3.88
C LEU A 48 -7.26 11.01 2.76
N PHE A 49 -7.05 11.46 1.53
CA PHE A 49 -6.93 10.61 0.35
C PHE A 49 -5.57 10.74 -0.35
N SER A 50 -4.57 11.31 0.32
CA SER A 50 -3.29 11.68 -0.30
C SER A 50 -2.61 10.52 -1.05
N HIS A 51 -2.57 9.33 -0.48
CA HIS A 51 -1.93 8.17 -1.08
C HIS A 51 -2.79 7.47 -2.15
N LEU A 52 -4.11 7.62 -2.06
CA LEU A 52 -5.02 7.05 -3.04
C LEU A 52 -5.14 7.94 -4.28
N ILE A 53 -5.49 9.23 -4.07
CA ILE A 53 -5.61 10.18 -5.16
C ILE A 53 -4.24 10.55 -5.71
N GLY A 54 -3.25 10.72 -4.84
CA GLY A 54 -1.92 11.14 -5.22
C GLY A 54 -1.83 12.64 -5.43
N LYS A 55 -0.95 13.05 -6.32
CA LYS A 55 -0.70 14.48 -6.63
C LYS A 55 -0.34 14.68 -8.09
N VAL A 56 -0.51 15.91 -8.54
CA VAL A 56 -0.03 16.39 -9.84
C VAL A 56 1.20 17.27 -9.64
N ASP A 57 1.97 17.41 -10.72
CA ASP A 57 3.06 18.38 -10.82
C ASP A 57 2.55 19.80 -11.11
N ILE A 58 3.48 20.70 -11.45
CA ILE A 58 3.20 22.10 -11.74
C ILE A 58 2.45 22.31 -13.07
N ASP A 59 2.53 21.34 -13.98
CA ASP A 59 1.87 21.36 -15.29
C ASP A 59 0.54 20.57 -15.28
N ASN A 60 0.09 20.11 -14.11
CA ASN A 60 -1.08 19.25 -13.84
C ASN A 60 -0.94 17.82 -14.36
N ASP A 61 0.28 17.34 -14.59
CA ASP A 61 0.52 15.93 -14.90
C ASP A 61 0.56 15.11 -13.63
N GLY A 62 -0.15 13.97 -13.64
CA GLY A 62 -0.22 13.07 -12.49
C GLY A 62 1.14 12.44 -12.17
N VAL A 63 1.61 12.64 -10.94
CA VAL A 63 2.90 12.13 -10.46
C VAL A 63 2.74 10.85 -9.67
N SER A 64 1.63 10.71 -8.94
CA SER A 64 1.36 9.55 -8.07
C SER A 64 -0.13 9.25 -7.98
N GLY A 65 -0.46 8.08 -7.46
CA GLY A 65 -1.83 7.67 -7.16
C GLY A 65 -2.74 7.61 -8.39
N MET A 66 -4.02 7.82 -8.17
CA MET A 66 -5.03 7.87 -9.23
C MET A 66 -4.78 9.00 -10.24
N GLU A 67 -4.22 10.13 -9.80
CA GLU A 67 -3.84 11.24 -10.71
C GLU A 67 -2.89 10.74 -11.79
N LYS A 68 -1.93 9.89 -11.44
CA LYS A 68 -0.98 9.31 -12.41
C LYS A 68 -1.62 8.19 -13.23
N SER A 69 -2.37 7.30 -12.62
CA SER A 69 -3.02 6.18 -13.31
C SER A 69 -4.01 6.65 -14.36
N PHE A 70 -4.74 7.71 -14.06
CA PHE A 70 -5.79 8.25 -14.91
C PHE A 70 -5.41 9.60 -15.55
N ASN A 71 -4.12 9.92 -15.65
CA ASN A 71 -3.63 11.22 -16.11
C ASN A 71 -4.23 11.65 -17.45
N THR A 72 -4.29 10.74 -18.43
CA THR A 72 -4.85 11.00 -19.75
C THR A 72 -6.34 11.34 -19.70
N LEU A 73 -7.12 10.62 -18.88
CA LEU A 73 -8.55 10.86 -18.71
C LEU A 73 -8.80 12.18 -17.99
N LEU A 74 -8.06 12.43 -16.89
CA LEU A 74 -8.23 13.62 -16.07
C LEU A 74 -7.79 14.91 -16.75
N ASN A 75 -6.90 14.85 -17.72
CA ASN A 75 -6.47 15.98 -18.54
C ASN A 75 -7.33 16.19 -19.80
N ASN A 76 -8.22 15.26 -20.11
CA ASN A 76 -9.18 15.40 -21.23
C ASN A 76 -10.43 16.13 -20.74
N GLN A 77 -10.63 17.36 -21.20
CA GLN A 77 -11.75 18.23 -20.78
C GLN A 77 -13.15 17.71 -21.17
N ASN A 78 -13.23 16.69 -22.01
CA ASN A 78 -14.50 16.12 -22.49
C ASN A 78 -14.87 14.78 -21.82
N GLU A 79 -14.07 14.31 -20.88
CA GLU A 79 -14.28 13.03 -20.19
C GLU A 79 -15.14 13.19 -18.93
N ASN A 80 -15.78 12.09 -18.56
CA ASN A 80 -16.62 12.02 -17.36
C ASN A 80 -15.78 11.95 -16.08
N ASP A 81 -16.44 12.23 -14.96
CA ASP A 81 -15.84 12.08 -13.63
C ASP A 81 -15.38 10.65 -13.37
N ILE A 82 -14.27 10.49 -12.67
CA ILE A 82 -13.79 9.20 -12.18
C ILE A 82 -14.43 8.95 -10.81
N ILE A 83 -15.20 7.89 -10.71
CA ILE A 83 -15.83 7.47 -9.47
C ILE A 83 -15.01 6.32 -8.89
N SER A 84 -14.51 6.48 -7.66
CA SER A 84 -13.82 5.43 -6.92
C SER A 84 -14.78 4.67 -6.00
N SER A 85 -14.43 3.45 -5.63
CA SER A 85 -15.17 2.62 -4.67
C SER A 85 -15.01 3.07 -3.21
N VAL A 86 -14.11 4.03 -2.94
CA VAL A 86 -13.77 4.43 -1.57
C VAL A 86 -14.91 5.21 -0.91
N ASP A 87 -15.33 4.76 0.29
CA ASP A 87 -16.30 5.46 1.13
C ASP A 87 -15.57 6.43 2.07
N THR A 88 -15.90 7.71 1.96
CA THR A 88 -15.29 8.80 2.75
C THR A 88 -15.45 8.57 4.26
N ARG A 89 -16.56 7.99 4.71
CA ARG A 89 -16.85 7.74 6.14
C ARG A 89 -15.94 6.64 6.67
N ILE A 90 -15.80 5.54 5.91
CA ILE A 90 -14.91 4.43 6.27
C ILE A 90 -13.46 4.89 6.26
N GLN A 91 -13.08 5.70 5.25
CA GLN A 91 -11.73 6.28 5.17
C GLN A 91 -11.39 7.13 6.41
N HIS A 92 -12.31 7.98 6.88
CA HIS A 92 -12.12 8.76 8.10
C HIS A 92 -11.97 7.86 9.34
N ILE A 93 -12.86 6.89 9.52
CA ILE A 93 -12.81 5.98 10.67
C ILE A 93 -11.47 5.24 10.71
N VAL A 94 -11.07 4.63 9.60
CA VAL A 94 -9.81 3.88 9.52
C VAL A 94 -8.61 4.79 9.81
N ARG A 95 -8.60 6.00 9.29
CA ARG A 95 -7.54 6.97 9.54
C ARG A 95 -7.43 7.33 11.01
N ASP A 96 -8.54 7.65 11.65
CA ASP A 96 -8.57 8.09 13.04
C ASP A 96 -8.16 6.94 13.98
N GLU A 97 -8.63 5.71 13.76
CA GLU A 97 -8.25 4.53 14.54
C GLU A 97 -6.75 4.21 14.42
N ILE A 98 -6.18 4.36 13.22
CA ILE A 98 -4.73 4.16 13.04
C ILE A 98 -3.94 5.26 13.76
N LEU A 99 -4.37 6.53 13.66
CA LEU A 99 -3.73 7.64 14.38
C LEU A 99 -3.74 7.44 15.89
N ASP A 100 -4.85 6.99 16.44
CA ASP A 100 -4.96 6.73 17.88
C ASP A 100 -4.12 5.52 18.30
N SER A 101 -4.10 4.46 17.49
CA SER A 101 -3.20 3.33 17.70
C SER A 101 -1.72 3.74 17.63
N MET A 102 -1.35 4.59 16.66
CA MET A 102 0.02 5.10 16.56
C MET A 102 0.43 5.90 17.80
N LYS A 103 -0.48 6.73 18.36
CA LYS A 103 -0.22 7.45 19.63
C LYS A 103 -0.04 6.48 20.80
N LEU A 104 -0.96 5.50 20.92
CA LEU A 104 -0.96 4.52 22.01
C LEU A 104 0.34 3.69 22.03
N TYR A 105 0.75 3.19 20.87
CA TYR A 105 1.90 2.30 20.74
C TYR A 105 3.20 3.04 20.38
N LYS A 106 3.18 4.38 20.26
CA LYS A 106 4.31 5.22 19.83
C LYS A 106 4.90 4.76 18.51
N ALA A 107 4.04 4.33 17.59
CA ALA A 107 4.45 3.88 16.27
C ALA A 107 4.78 5.08 15.36
N THR A 108 5.75 4.92 14.49
CA THR A 108 6.20 5.95 13.53
C THR A 108 5.39 5.96 12.24
N GLY A 109 4.56 4.95 12.03
CA GLY A 109 3.68 4.83 10.88
C GLY A 109 2.69 3.69 11.06
N GLY A 110 1.66 3.69 10.23
CA GLY A 110 0.63 2.66 10.19
C GLY A 110 -0.11 2.68 8.87
N SER A 111 -0.75 1.58 8.54
CA SER A 111 -1.61 1.50 7.36
C SER A 111 -2.80 0.59 7.61
N GLY A 112 -3.87 0.81 6.86
CA GLY A 112 -5.07 0.00 6.92
C GLY A 112 -5.81 0.02 5.59
N LEU A 113 -6.45 -1.10 5.30
CA LEU A 113 -7.24 -1.30 4.10
C LEU A 113 -8.55 -2.00 4.49
N VAL A 114 -9.66 -1.51 3.93
CA VAL A 114 -10.97 -2.17 4.02
C VAL A 114 -11.41 -2.53 2.61
N MET A 115 -11.76 -3.79 2.42
CA MET A 115 -12.18 -4.34 1.12
C MET A 115 -13.52 -5.06 1.26
N GLU A 116 -14.39 -4.89 0.28
CA GLU A 116 -15.58 -5.74 0.14
C GLU A 116 -15.17 -7.10 -0.43
N VAL A 117 -15.40 -8.15 0.35
CA VAL A 117 -14.87 -9.51 0.06
C VAL A 117 -15.44 -10.10 -1.23
N ASN A 118 -16.71 -9.83 -1.54
CA ASN A 118 -17.38 -10.43 -2.70
C ASN A 118 -17.00 -9.76 -4.03
N THR A 119 -16.68 -8.46 -4.00
CA THR A 119 -16.42 -7.68 -5.22
C THR A 119 -14.93 -7.34 -5.41
N GLY A 120 -14.15 -7.34 -4.32
CA GLY A 120 -12.77 -6.87 -4.31
C GLY A 120 -12.66 -5.34 -4.29
N GLU A 121 -13.76 -4.61 -4.16
CA GLU A 121 -13.74 -3.15 -4.09
C GLU A 121 -13.07 -2.65 -2.84
N ILE A 122 -12.12 -1.73 -2.99
CA ILE A 122 -11.44 -1.09 -1.87
C ILE A 122 -12.32 0.04 -1.35
N LEU A 123 -12.85 -0.13 -0.15
CA LEU A 123 -13.69 0.86 0.53
C LEU A 123 -12.89 1.89 1.32
N SER A 124 -11.67 1.54 1.73
CA SER A 124 -10.72 2.44 2.40
C SER A 124 -9.29 1.97 2.19
N MET A 125 -8.38 2.92 2.00
CA MET A 125 -6.94 2.68 1.95
C MET A 125 -6.22 3.86 2.61
N VAL A 126 -5.70 3.64 3.81
CA VAL A 126 -5.01 4.65 4.61
C VAL A 126 -3.54 4.26 4.79
N SER A 127 -2.65 5.19 4.59
CA SER A 127 -1.22 5.07 4.89
C SER A 127 -0.76 6.29 5.67
N LEU A 128 -0.10 6.10 6.81
CA LEU A 128 0.38 7.16 7.69
C LEU A 128 1.90 7.06 7.92
N PRO A 129 2.63 8.18 8.01
CA PRO A 129 2.13 9.55 7.90
C PRO A 129 1.61 9.87 6.50
N ASP A 130 0.63 10.77 6.42
CA ASP A 130 0.06 11.29 5.19
C ASP A 130 0.49 12.75 4.94
N PHE A 131 0.08 13.33 3.81
CA PHE A 131 0.45 14.68 3.41
C PHE A 131 -0.74 15.40 2.77
N ASP A 132 -0.77 16.73 2.81
CA ASP A 132 -1.74 17.52 2.05
C ASP A 132 -1.22 17.78 0.63
N PRO A 133 -1.83 17.20 -0.43
CA PRO A 133 -1.38 17.40 -1.81
C PRO A 133 -1.50 18.85 -2.32
N ASN A 134 -2.28 19.69 -1.64
CA ASN A 134 -2.35 21.12 -1.94
C ASN A 134 -1.08 21.86 -1.48
N ASN A 135 -0.34 21.30 -0.55
CA ASN A 135 0.86 21.87 0.03
C ASN A 135 2.10 21.41 -0.75
N LYS A 136 3.01 22.33 -1.03
CA LYS A 136 4.27 21.97 -1.70
C LYS A 136 5.36 21.52 -0.72
N ASN A 137 5.20 21.88 0.56
CA ASN A 137 6.15 21.59 1.62
C ASN A 137 5.60 20.48 2.52
N PHE A 138 5.88 19.23 2.18
CA PHE A 138 5.61 18.05 2.99
C PHE A 138 6.87 17.20 3.06
N ASP A 139 6.95 16.34 4.07
CA ASP A 139 8.03 15.36 4.20
C ASP A 139 7.91 14.32 3.06
N GLU A 140 8.96 14.11 2.31
CA GLU A 140 8.98 13.10 1.23
C GLU A 140 8.69 11.70 1.74
N ASN A 141 9.09 11.37 2.97
CA ASN A 141 8.77 10.09 3.61
C ASN A 141 7.26 9.88 3.79
N SER A 142 6.49 10.97 3.91
CA SER A 142 5.03 10.91 4.00
C SER A 142 4.34 10.51 2.71
N THR A 143 5.06 10.47 1.58
CA THR A 143 4.50 10.04 0.27
C THR A 143 4.54 8.54 0.05
N PHE A 144 5.19 7.78 0.93
CA PHE A 144 5.31 6.33 0.81
C PHE A 144 4.00 5.64 1.17
N ASN A 145 3.33 5.06 0.18
CA ASN A 145 2.10 4.29 0.40
C ASN A 145 2.43 2.89 0.95
N LYS A 146 2.23 2.71 2.25
CA LYS A 146 2.53 1.45 2.94
C LYS A 146 1.66 0.28 2.49
N ASN A 147 0.47 0.54 1.94
CA ASN A 147 -0.41 -0.52 1.47
C ASN A 147 0.03 -1.13 0.14
N THR A 148 0.73 -0.36 -0.71
CA THR A 148 1.09 -0.80 -2.07
C THR A 148 2.59 -0.93 -2.29
N LEU A 149 3.40 -0.15 -1.55
CA LEU A 149 4.86 -0.19 -1.63
C LEU A 149 5.50 -0.91 -0.44
N GLY A 150 4.77 -1.05 0.69
CA GLY A 150 5.28 -1.71 1.87
C GLY A 150 5.40 -3.21 1.65
N VAL A 151 6.59 -3.76 1.94
CA VAL A 151 6.84 -5.19 1.94
C VAL A 151 7.21 -5.59 3.36
N TYR A 152 6.45 -6.51 3.95
CA TYR A 152 6.54 -6.86 5.36
C TYR A 152 6.63 -8.37 5.55
N GLU A 153 7.30 -8.79 6.62
CA GLU A 153 7.24 -10.16 7.12
C GLU A 153 5.96 -10.33 7.95
N PHE A 154 5.00 -11.07 7.43
CA PHE A 154 3.69 -11.25 8.08
C PHE A 154 3.74 -12.15 9.32
N GLY A 155 4.86 -12.83 9.56
CA GLY A 155 5.08 -13.66 10.74
C GLY A 155 3.99 -14.72 10.89
N SER A 156 3.38 -14.77 12.08
CA SER A 156 2.37 -15.79 12.41
C SER A 156 1.07 -15.71 11.60
N VAL A 157 0.80 -14.61 10.87
CA VAL A 157 -0.34 -14.56 9.93
C VAL A 157 -0.20 -15.61 8.84
N MET A 158 1.03 -15.95 8.43
CA MET A 158 1.28 -16.97 7.41
C MET A 158 0.88 -18.38 7.85
N LYS A 159 0.73 -18.64 9.15
CA LYS A 159 0.29 -19.94 9.68
C LYS A 159 -1.15 -20.29 9.28
N ILE A 160 -1.99 -19.28 9.00
CA ILE A 160 -3.34 -19.47 8.48
C ILE A 160 -3.28 -20.25 7.17
N PHE A 161 -2.41 -19.82 6.24
CA PHE A 161 -2.27 -20.48 4.94
C PHE A 161 -1.70 -21.89 5.09
N THR A 162 -0.67 -22.08 5.93
CA THR A 162 -0.11 -23.41 6.22
C THR A 162 -1.18 -24.36 6.73
N THR A 163 -1.99 -23.92 7.70
CA THR A 163 -3.05 -24.76 8.27
C THR A 163 -4.13 -25.06 7.24
N ALA A 164 -4.56 -24.06 6.47
CA ALA A 164 -5.57 -24.22 5.44
C ALA A 164 -5.14 -25.20 4.34
N ILE A 165 -3.90 -25.10 3.85
CA ILE A 165 -3.34 -26.00 2.83
C ILE A 165 -3.36 -27.45 3.30
N GLY A 166 -2.87 -27.72 4.51
CA GLY A 166 -2.80 -29.08 5.01
C GLY A 166 -4.17 -29.72 5.27
N ILE A 167 -5.17 -28.91 5.62
CA ILE A 167 -6.57 -29.37 5.78
C ILE A 167 -7.19 -29.64 4.41
N GLU A 168 -7.03 -28.72 3.45
CA GLU A 168 -7.57 -28.85 2.09
C GLU A 168 -7.03 -30.09 1.38
N GLU A 169 -5.74 -30.34 1.50
CA GLU A 169 -5.07 -31.51 0.91
C GLU A 169 -5.24 -32.80 1.73
N ASN A 170 -6.01 -32.76 2.83
CA ASN A 170 -6.21 -33.89 3.74
C ASN A 170 -4.91 -34.49 4.31
N ILE A 171 -3.84 -33.71 4.42
CA ILE A 171 -2.57 -34.11 5.02
C ILE A 171 -2.75 -34.30 6.52
N PHE A 172 -3.50 -33.40 7.13
CA PHE A 172 -3.89 -33.49 8.54
C PHE A 172 -5.31 -32.92 8.75
N LYS A 173 -5.85 -33.23 9.92
CA LYS A 173 -7.16 -32.71 10.40
C LYS A 173 -6.95 -31.91 11.68
N PRO A 174 -7.92 -31.10 12.11
CA PRO A 174 -7.80 -30.31 13.35
C PRO A 174 -7.37 -31.12 14.57
N ASN A 175 -7.79 -32.39 14.66
CA ASN A 175 -7.46 -33.31 15.75
C ASN A 175 -6.23 -34.20 15.51
N THR A 176 -5.51 -34.02 14.41
CA THR A 176 -4.23 -34.73 14.16
C THR A 176 -3.20 -34.26 15.18
N LEU A 177 -2.46 -35.21 15.75
CA LEU A 177 -1.47 -34.98 16.80
C LEU A 177 -0.07 -34.84 16.21
N TYR A 178 0.65 -33.81 16.63
CA TYR A 178 2.07 -33.58 16.36
C TYR A 178 2.86 -33.59 17.67
N GLU A 179 4.02 -34.21 17.66
CA GLU A 179 5.01 -34.11 18.74
C GLU A 179 5.61 -32.71 18.74
N ILE A 180 5.65 -32.07 19.91
CA ILE A 180 6.16 -30.70 20.07
C ILE A 180 7.34 -30.74 21.01
N ASP A 181 8.52 -30.67 20.41
CA ASP A 181 9.78 -30.52 21.11
C ASP A 181 9.94 -29.11 21.69
N ASP A 182 10.85 -28.92 22.62
CA ASP A 182 11.18 -27.60 23.18
C ASP A 182 11.72 -26.65 22.11
N TYR A 183 12.33 -27.17 21.06
CA TYR A 183 12.83 -26.44 19.92
C TYR A 183 13.02 -27.34 18.69
N ILE A 184 13.09 -26.68 17.52
CA ILE A 184 13.41 -27.32 16.24
C ILE A 184 14.47 -26.52 15.51
N TYR A 185 15.36 -27.16 14.76
CA TYR A 185 16.30 -26.45 13.90
C TYR A 185 15.74 -26.28 12.49
N VAL A 186 15.88 -25.07 11.95
CA VAL A 186 15.64 -24.75 10.55
C VAL A 186 16.92 -24.15 10.00
N GLY A 187 17.70 -24.95 9.28
CA GLY A 187 19.10 -24.66 8.97
C GLY A 187 19.93 -24.48 10.24
N GLU A 188 20.58 -23.34 10.37
CA GLU A 188 21.38 -22.98 11.55
C GLU A 188 20.56 -22.32 12.67
N HIS A 189 19.29 -22.01 12.42
CA HIS A 189 18.45 -21.27 13.36
C HIS A 189 17.69 -22.21 14.29
N LYS A 190 17.85 -21.97 15.59
CA LYS A 190 17.08 -22.65 16.64
C LYS A 190 15.75 -21.93 16.82
N VAL A 191 14.65 -22.59 16.49
CA VAL A 191 13.28 -22.08 16.64
C VAL A 191 12.64 -22.71 17.85
N HIS A 192 11.97 -21.91 18.67
CA HIS A 192 11.23 -22.35 19.86
C HIS A 192 9.90 -21.60 19.96
N ASP A 193 9.01 -22.11 20.76
CA ASP A 193 7.77 -21.45 21.09
C ASP A 193 7.95 -20.49 22.27
N VAL A 194 7.16 -19.39 22.29
CA VAL A 194 7.15 -18.45 23.43
C VAL A 194 6.51 -19.10 24.65
N HIS A 195 5.44 -19.89 24.40
CA HIS A 195 4.73 -20.68 25.40
C HIS A 195 4.43 -22.05 24.80
N ARG A 196 4.44 -23.07 25.64
CA ARG A 196 4.07 -24.43 25.19
C ARG A 196 2.62 -24.43 24.71
N PRO A 197 2.31 -24.95 23.50
CA PRO A 197 0.97 -24.87 22.92
C PRO A 197 -0.06 -25.79 23.59
N CYS A 198 0.38 -26.81 24.32
CA CYS A 198 -0.48 -27.75 25.04
C CYS A 198 0.24 -28.33 26.26
N GLU A 199 -0.48 -28.98 27.16
CA GLU A 199 0.06 -29.57 28.40
C GLU A 199 0.84 -30.88 28.18
N THR A 200 0.60 -31.55 27.06
CA THR A 200 1.21 -32.83 26.70
C THR A 200 2.35 -32.66 25.71
N GLU A 201 3.12 -33.74 25.47
CA GLU A 201 4.17 -33.76 24.45
C GLU A 201 3.62 -33.72 23.02
N LYS A 202 2.33 -34.06 22.85
CA LYS A 202 1.64 -34.05 21.56
C LYS A 202 0.50 -33.07 21.58
N CYS A 203 0.50 -32.14 20.63
CA CYS A 203 -0.54 -31.16 20.46
C CYS A 203 -1.34 -31.44 19.18
N THR A 204 -2.62 -31.15 19.23
CA THR A 204 -3.46 -31.16 18.02
C THR A 204 -3.10 -30.01 17.08
N VAL A 205 -3.43 -30.13 15.79
CA VAL A 205 -3.33 -29.04 14.83
C VAL A 205 -4.11 -27.81 15.31
N GLU A 206 -5.27 -28.00 15.93
CA GLU A 206 -6.06 -26.91 16.51
C GLU A 206 -5.30 -26.18 17.62
N GLU A 207 -4.70 -26.89 18.57
CA GLU A 207 -3.89 -26.28 19.65
C GLU A 207 -2.66 -25.56 19.09
N ILE A 208 -1.95 -26.16 18.10
CA ILE A 208 -0.82 -25.54 17.41
C ILE A 208 -1.23 -24.22 16.77
N PHE A 209 -2.39 -24.19 16.12
CA PHE A 209 -2.89 -22.99 15.45
C PHE A 209 -3.36 -21.94 16.46
N VAL A 210 -4.19 -22.30 17.43
CA VAL A 210 -4.75 -21.37 18.44
C VAL A 210 -3.65 -20.72 19.27
N HIS A 211 -2.63 -21.49 19.69
CA HIS A 211 -1.51 -20.99 20.47
C HIS A 211 -0.34 -20.47 19.61
N SER A 212 -0.52 -20.47 18.29
CA SER A 212 0.48 -19.96 17.35
C SER A 212 1.88 -20.59 17.52
N SER A 213 1.94 -21.93 17.72
CA SER A 213 3.20 -22.65 17.86
C SER A 213 4.07 -22.51 16.62
N ASN A 214 5.33 -22.12 16.79
CA ASN A 214 6.32 -22.12 15.72
C ASN A 214 6.80 -23.53 15.41
N VAL A 215 7.12 -24.29 16.45
CA VAL A 215 7.62 -25.66 16.34
C VAL A 215 6.58 -26.56 15.67
N GLY A 216 5.34 -26.52 16.12
CA GLY A 216 4.24 -27.28 15.52
C GLY A 216 3.98 -26.90 14.06
N THR A 217 3.99 -25.60 13.74
CA THR A 217 3.79 -25.15 12.38
C THR A 217 4.91 -25.60 11.44
N ILE A 218 6.19 -25.62 11.89
CA ILE A 218 7.30 -26.13 11.10
C ILE A 218 7.10 -27.62 10.82
N SER A 219 6.66 -28.41 11.81
CA SER A 219 6.34 -29.82 11.61
C SER A 219 5.22 -30.03 10.58
N MET A 220 4.16 -29.21 10.65
CA MET A 220 3.07 -29.22 9.66
C MET A 220 3.55 -28.85 8.25
N ILE A 221 4.44 -27.83 8.11
CA ILE A 221 5.02 -27.45 6.82
C ILE A 221 5.87 -28.57 6.22
N ARG A 222 6.59 -29.32 7.05
CA ARG A 222 7.40 -30.46 6.57
C ARG A 222 6.52 -31.55 5.92
N ASP A 223 5.34 -31.80 6.45
CA ASP A 223 4.39 -32.74 5.88
C ASP A 223 3.75 -32.21 4.58
N ILE A 224 3.48 -30.90 4.50
CA ILE A 224 2.96 -30.24 3.28
C ILE A 224 4.01 -30.25 2.16
N GLY A 225 5.24 -29.96 2.49
CA GLY A 225 6.35 -29.81 1.54
C GLY A 225 6.39 -28.43 0.85
N PRO A 226 7.60 -28.03 0.40
CA PRO A 226 7.83 -26.68 -0.11
C PRO A 226 7.11 -26.37 -1.44
N GLU A 227 7.04 -27.34 -2.33
CA GLU A 227 6.43 -27.16 -3.66
C GLU A 227 4.91 -26.95 -3.55
N LEU A 228 4.24 -27.75 -2.76
CA LEU A 228 2.80 -27.63 -2.57
C LEU A 228 2.45 -26.28 -1.91
N GLN A 229 3.19 -25.92 -0.86
CA GLN A 229 3.03 -24.62 -0.21
C GLN A 229 3.22 -23.46 -1.20
N LYS A 230 4.28 -23.51 -2.01
CA LYS A 230 4.58 -22.48 -3.01
C LYS A 230 3.45 -22.33 -4.03
N ASN A 231 2.94 -23.44 -4.54
CA ASN A 231 1.86 -23.42 -5.53
C ASN A 231 0.60 -22.77 -4.97
N TYR A 232 0.19 -23.15 -3.76
CA TYR A 232 -0.96 -22.53 -3.10
C TYR A 232 -0.78 -21.04 -2.85
N LEU A 233 0.40 -20.61 -2.37
CA LEU A 233 0.67 -19.19 -2.15
C LEU A 233 0.67 -18.39 -3.47
N TYR A 234 1.11 -19.01 -4.57
CA TYR A 234 1.04 -18.43 -5.89
C TYR A 234 -0.42 -18.29 -6.38
N ASP A 235 -1.21 -19.36 -6.27
CA ASP A 235 -2.62 -19.39 -6.70
C ASP A 235 -3.47 -18.42 -5.88
N LEU A 236 -3.16 -18.22 -4.61
CA LEU A 236 -3.76 -17.22 -3.73
C LEU A 236 -3.28 -15.78 -4.02
N GLY A 237 -2.36 -15.59 -4.96
CA GLY A 237 -1.85 -14.28 -5.36
C GLY A 237 -0.80 -13.67 -4.40
N LEU A 238 -0.37 -14.39 -3.36
CA LEU A 238 0.57 -13.88 -2.35
C LEU A 238 2.00 -13.74 -2.89
N LEU A 239 2.33 -14.44 -3.99
CA LEU A 239 3.63 -14.38 -4.66
C LEU A 239 3.60 -13.51 -5.93
N ASN A 240 2.53 -12.76 -6.16
CA ASN A 240 2.36 -11.90 -7.33
C ASN A 240 2.24 -10.44 -6.92
N GLN A 241 2.59 -9.53 -7.83
CA GLN A 241 2.32 -8.13 -7.63
C GLN A 241 0.81 -7.88 -7.52
N VAL A 242 0.39 -7.07 -6.56
CA VAL A 242 -1.02 -6.76 -6.33
C VAL A 242 -1.66 -6.06 -7.55
N MET A 243 -2.88 -6.49 -7.91
CA MET A 243 -3.65 -5.93 -9.02
C MET A 243 -4.56 -4.81 -8.51
N VAL A 244 -4.02 -3.59 -8.48
CA VAL A 244 -4.75 -2.37 -8.08
C VAL A 244 -4.49 -1.25 -9.08
N ASN A 245 -5.46 -0.35 -9.26
CA ASN A 245 -5.37 0.77 -10.20
C ASN A 245 -4.50 1.93 -9.68
N LEU A 246 -3.38 1.59 -9.04
CA LEU A 246 -2.36 2.54 -8.59
C LEU A 246 -1.02 2.19 -9.24
N PRO A 247 -0.22 3.18 -9.63
CA PRO A 247 1.06 2.91 -10.31
C PRO A 247 2.16 2.48 -9.33
N GLU A 248 2.05 2.89 -8.07
CA GLU A 248 3.01 2.55 -7.01
C GLU A 248 2.65 1.17 -6.44
N ARG A 249 3.36 0.13 -6.89
CA ARG A 249 3.19 -1.26 -6.44
C ARG A 249 4.55 -1.92 -6.29
N ALA A 250 4.82 -2.48 -5.12
CA ALA A 250 6.02 -3.27 -4.89
C ALA A 250 5.86 -4.70 -5.40
N GLU A 251 6.98 -5.31 -5.75
CA GLU A 251 7.06 -6.75 -5.97
C GLU A 251 7.23 -7.45 -4.62
N PRO A 252 6.60 -8.63 -4.42
CA PRO A 252 6.83 -9.42 -3.23
C PRO A 252 8.28 -9.92 -3.15
N LEU A 253 8.84 -9.96 -1.94
CA LEU A 253 10.16 -10.55 -1.69
C LEU A 253 10.02 -12.06 -1.57
N ILE A 254 10.36 -12.77 -2.63
CA ILE A 254 10.26 -14.23 -2.72
C ILE A 254 11.66 -14.84 -2.55
N PRO A 255 11.86 -15.79 -1.61
CA PRO A 255 13.13 -16.49 -1.50
C PRO A 255 13.46 -17.29 -2.79
N ASP A 256 14.70 -17.17 -3.25
CA ASP A 256 15.21 -17.97 -4.36
C ASP A 256 16.56 -18.62 -3.95
N PRO A 257 16.70 -19.95 -3.94
CA PRO A 257 15.64 -20.93 -4.25
C PRO A 257 14.58 -21.06 -3.13
N TRP A 258 13.35 -21.34 -3.55
CA TRP A 258 12.27 -21.73 -2.63
C TRP A 258 12.51 -23.15 -2.13
N ARG A 259 12.91 -23.28 -0.89
CA ARG A 259 13.18 -24.59 -0.27
C ARG A 259 13.01 -24.51 1.24
N MET A 260 12.62 -25.62 1.84
CA MET A 260 12.80 -25.75 3.28
C MET A 260 14.28 -25.91 3.58
N VAL A 261 14.76 -25.16 4.53
CA VAL A 261 16.10 -25.34 5.07
C VAL A 261 15.99 -26.51 6.06
N ASN A 262 16.65 -27.63 5.74
CA ASN A 262 16.69 -28.83 6.58
C ASN A 262 17.51 -28.59 7.83
#